data_a6b6a0277b42683d8badb1abdcc37b2d
#
_entry.id   a6b6a0277b42683d8badb1abdcc37b2d
#
_cell.length_a   1.000
_cell.length_b   1.000
_cell.length_c   1.000
_cell.angle_alpha   90.00
_cell.angle_beta   90.00
_cell.angle_gamma   90.00
#
_symmetry.space_group_name_H-M   'P 1'
#
loop_
_entity.id
_entity.type
_entity.pdbx_description
1 polymer ?
#
loop_
_entity_poly.entity_id
_entity_poly.type
_entity_poly.pdbx_seq_one_letter_code
_entity_poly.pdbx_strand_id
1 'polypeptide(L)'
;MKKLLGGLLSCILGGWLLTACTSDDDLQQILEGKGYVKLALNTNTGFQTKAVDEEEYKDLNNYTVQILKGGKVVEGMEWKYPEMPTEQIELTNGAYELKAFYGKDEAASRQSMYVEGKKTFNINSDKVTAEVTCKPVCGKVTVKFDSKMADYFNDYSITFQTKALGDMNISWTKNDTEPIYMKVEDKEMISATYNLIDKQGKQAKIGNKTYELSPLKHLIVNVVPAVSNGQIGISIEVDESTNDHEVDITIPSDWI
;
A
#
# COMPACT_ATOMS: atom_id res chain seq x y z
N MET A 1 85.65 36.82 20.17
CA MET A 1 86.34 37.06 18.88
C MET A 1 85.37 36.79 17.74
N LYS A 2 85.22 37.86 16.93
CA LYS A 2 84.76 37.85 15.52
C LYS A 2 83.42 37.27 15.22
N LYS A 3 82.36 38.12 14.89
CA LYS A 3 82.05 38.71 13.56
C LYS A 3 81.61 37.64 12.56
N LEU A 4 80.54 37.69 11.85
CA LEU A 4 79.87 38.64 10.92
C LEU A 4 78.58 37.96 10.44
N LEU A 5 77.41 38.63 10.40
CA LEU A 5 76.86 39.39 9.27
C LEU A 5 76.36 38.54 8.06
N GLY A 6 75.13 38.78 7.76
CA GLY A 6 74.57 38.73 6.42
C GLY A 6 73.50 37.68 6.24
N GLY A 7 72.32 38.05 5.96
CA GLY A 7 71.72 38.41 4.79
C GLY A 7 70.21 38.30 4.82
N LEU A 8 69.62 39.40 4.60
CA LEU A 8 68.21 39.60 4.28
C LEU A 8 67.87 38.92 2.93
N LEU A 9 66.85 38.10 2.86
CA LEU A 9 66.12 37.94 1.61
C LEU A 9 64.67 37.67 1.89
N SER A 10 63.89 38.75 1.74
CA SER A 10 62.44 38.77 1.70
C SER A 10 61.96 38.10 0.43
N CYS A 11 61.23 37.00 0.55
CA CYS A 11 60.36 36.48 -0.53
C CYS A 11 58.93 36.55 -0.07
N ILE A 12 58.27 37.62 -0.47
CA ILE A 12 56.82 37.79 -0.42
C ILE A 12 56.26 36.89 -1.54
N LEU A 13 55.80 35.70 -1.19
CA LEU A 13 54.90 34.91 -2.02
C LEU A 13 53.47 35.23 -1.61
N GLY A 14 52.90 36.13 -2.38
CA GLY A 14 51.47 36.43 -2.30
C GLY A 14 50.66 35.18 -2.72
N GLY A 15 50.15 34.47 -1.72
CA GLY A 15 49.11 33.48 -1.91
C GLY A 15 47.80 34.20 -2.25
N TRP A 16 47.40 34.13 -3.50
CA TRP A 16 46.05 34.47 -3.91
C TRP A 16 45.13 33.35 -3.37
N LEU A 17 44.53 33.64 -2.24
CA LEU A 17 43.33 32.94 -1.81
C LEU A 17 42.20 33.33 -2.79
N LEU A 18 41.98 32.49 -3.79
CA LEU A 18 40.72 32.51 -4.51
C LEU A 18 39.65 32.03 -3.52
N THR A 19 39.10 32.95 -2.71
CA THR A 19 37.82 32.78 -2.11
C THR A 19 36.83 32.77 -3.25
N ALA A 20 36.47 31.57 -3.71
CA ALA A 20 35.25 31.38 -4.47
C ALA A 20 34.12 31.71 -3.48
N CYS A 21 33.70 32.98 -3.44
CA CYS A 21 32.39 33.35 -2.97
C CYS A 21 31.39 32.72 -3.96
N THR A 22 30.95 31.53 -3.69
CA THR A 22 29.60 31.17 -4.10
C THR A 22 28.69 32.04 -3.27
N SER A 23 28.22 33.12 -3.88
CA SER A 23 27.32 34.05 -3.20
C SER A 23 26.08 33.27 -2.78
N ASP A 24 25.66 33.39 -1.54
CA ASP A 24 24.37 32.87 -1.06
C ASP A 24 23.21 33.37 -1.94
N ASP A 25 23.40 34.49 -2.65
CA ASP A 25 22.47 35.03 -3.65
C ASP A 25 22.25 34.11 -4.85
N ASP A 26 23.29 33.39 -5.33
CA ASP A 26 23.13 32.45 -6.46
C ASP A 26 22.34 31.20 -6.04
N LEU A 27 22.54 30.73 -4.81
CA LEU A 27 21.73 29.64 -4.24
C LEU A 27 20.29 30.07 -3.98
N GLN A 28 20.09 31.30 -3.52
CA GLN A 28 18.76 31.87 -3.31
C GLN A 28 18.03 32.11 -4.64
N GLN A 29 18.71 32.61 -5.69
CA GLN A 29 18.14 32.74 -7.03
C GLN A 29 17.73 31.38 -7.65
N ILE A 30 18.51 30.32 -7.41
CA ILE A 30 18.13 28.96 -7.85
C ILE A 30 16.91 28.46 -7.08
N LEU A 31 16.77 28.81 -5.81
CA LEU A 31 15.61 28.43 -4.98
C LEU A 31 14.36 29.26 -5.29
N GLU A 32 14.51 30.48 -5.78
CA GLU A 32 13.41 31.38 -6.14
C GLU A 32 12.96 31.24 -7.61
N GLY A 33 13.69 30.48 -8.42
CA GLY A 33 13.29 30.18 -9.80
C GLY A 33 11.94 29.47 -9.87
N LYS A 34 11.29 29.58 -11.02
CA LYS A 34 10.02 28.91 -11.30
C LYS A 34 10.15 28.03 -12.52
N GLY A 35 9.37 26.99 -12.58
CA GLY A 35 9.23 26.12 -13.73
C GLY A 35 7.78 25.64 -13.88
N TYR A 36 7.56 24.73 -14.80
CA TYR A 36 6.22 24.31 -15.17
C TYR A 36 6.07 22.79 -15.10
N VAL A 37 4.94 22.32 -14.57
CA VAL A 37 4.57 20.92 -14.58
C VAL A 37 3.27 20.68 -15.33
N LYS A 38 3.25 19.66 -16.18
CA LYS A 38 2.03 19.09 -16.74
C LYS A 38 1.70 17.81 -16.00
N LEU A 39 0.45 17.67 -15.56
CA LEU A 39 -0.01 16.51 -14.81
C LEU A 39 -0.66 15.49 -15.73
N ALA A 40 -0.47 14.21 -15.43
CA ALA A 40 -1.18 13.09 -16.05
C ALA A 40 -1.53 12.03 -15.01
N LEU A 41 -2.73 11.44 -15.14
CA LEU A 41 -3.26 10.43 -14.24
C LEU A 41 -3.73 9.21 -15.02
N ASN A 42 -3.35 8.02 -14.54
CA ASN A 42 -3.82 6.73 -15.01
C ASN A 42 -4.31 5.89 -13.83
N THR A 43 -5.12 4.87 -14.11
CA THR A 43 -5.53 3.87 -13.11
C THR A 43 -5.23 2.46 -13.59
N ASN A 44 -4.89 1.59 -12.65
CA ASN A 44 -4.78 0.15 -12.83
C ASN A 44 -5.39 -0.53 -11.59
N THR A 45 -6.71 -0.72 -11.62
CA THR A 45 -7.51 -1.15 -10.48
C THR A 45 -8.08 -2.56 -10.63
N GLY A 46 -7.71 -3.27 -11.71
CA GLY A 46 -8.22 -4.62 -11.97
C GLY A 46 -7.65 -5.66 -11.02
N PHE A 47 -8.47 -6.22 -10.14
CA PHE A 47 -8.20 -7.52 -9.54
C PHE A 47 -8.40 -8.62 -10.61
N GLN A 48 -7.63 -9.71 -10.53
CA GLN A 48 -7.71 -10.79 -11.53
C GLN A 48 -9.04 -11.54 -11.54
N THR A 49 -9.88 -11.38 -10.50
CA THR A 49 -11.19 -12.01 -10.39
C THR A 49 -12.25 -10.94 -10.10
N LYS A 50 -13.35 -10.96 -10.87
CA LYS A 50 -14.45 -10.01 -10.73
C LYS A 50 -15.28 -10.33 -9.48
N ALA A 51 -15.38 -9.40 -8.55
CA ALA A 51 -16.43 -9.32 -7.55
C ALA A 51 -16.60 -7.85 -7.15
N VAL A 52 -17.82 -7.40 -6.95
CA VAL A 52 -18.24 -6.02 -6.66
C VAL A 52 -17.88 -5.01 -7.78
N ASP A 53 -18.61 -3.93 -7.86
CA ASP A 53 -18.49 -2.92 -8.92
C ASP A 53 -17.15 -2.15 -8.80
N GLU A 54 -16.05 -2.84 -9.19
CA GLU A 54 -14.71 -2.25 -9.26
C GLU A 54 -14.60 -1.25 -10.42
N GLU A 55 -15.63 -1.15 -11.27
CA GLU A 55 -15.64 -0.25 -12.43
C GLU A 55 -15.61 1.23 -12.01
N GLU A 56 -16.22 1.58 -10.87
CA GLU A 56 -16.17 2.96 -10.35
C GLU A 56 -14.75 3.44 -10.06
N TYR A 57 -13.83 2.51 -9.75
CA TYR A 57 -12.42 2.83 -9.50
C TYR A 57 -11.59 2.99 -10.78
N LYS A 58 -12.16 2.68 -11.94
CA LYS A 58 -11.56 2.96 -13.24
C LYS A 58 -11.94 4.35 -13.75
N ASP A 59 -13.04 4.91 -13.23
CA ASP A 59 -13.48 6.26 -13.59
C ASP A 59 -12.60 7.31 -12.89
N LEU A 60 -11.74 7.96 -13.68
CA LEU A 60 -10.85 9.02 -13.20
C LEU A 60 -11.61 10.18 -12.56
N ASN A 61 -12.88 10.42 -12.94
CA ASN A 61 -13.69 11.51 -12.40
C ASN A 61 -13.90 11.42 -10.88
N ASN A 62 -13.76 10.21 -10.32
CA ASN A 62 -13.90 9.99 -8.89
C ASN A 62 -12.66 10.39 -8.07
N TYR A 63 -11.51 10.59 -8.74
CA TYR A 63 -10.24 10.80 -8.07
C TYR A 63 -10.03 12.23 -7.59
N THR A 64 -9.40 12.35 -6.44
CA THR A 64 -8.82 13.59 -5.94
C THR A 64 -7.34 13.62 -6.30
N VAL A 65 -6.88 14.75 -6.83
CA VAL A 65 -5.48 14.98 -7.26
C VAL A 65 -4.89 16.11 -6.45
N GLN A 66 -3.68 15.93 -5.94
CA GLN A 66 -2.99 16.88 -5.08
C GLN A 66 -1.54 17.05 -5.53
N ILE A 67 -1.02 18.28 -5.43
CA ILE A 67 0.43 18.55 -5.44
C ILE A 67 0.85 18.84 -4.01
N LEU A 68 1.87 18.12 -3.51
CA LEU A 68 2.41 18.28 -2.17
C LEU A 68 3.85 18.80 -2.23
N LYS A 69 4.22 19.61 -1.25
CA LYS A 69 5.60 20.03 -0.96
C LYS A 69 5.90 19.74 0.50
N GLY A 70 6.93 18.93 0.78
CA GLY A 70 7.25 18.52 2.13
C GLY A 70 6.10 17.79 2.85
N GLY A 71 5.31 16.98 2.13
CA GLY A 71 4.17 16.21 2.66
C GLY A 71 2.89 17.02 2.92
N LYS A 72 2.88 18.32 2.60
CA LYS A 72 1.71 19.19 2.76
C LYS A 72 1.17 19.58 1.38
N VAL A 73 -0.16 19.62 1.25
CA VAL A 73 -0.80 20.11 0.03
C VAL A 73 -0.42 21.56 -0.20
N VAL A 74 0.04 21.89 -1.40
CA VAL A 74 0.32 23.26 -1.81
C VAL A 74 -1.03 23.99 -1.96
N GLU A 75 -1.11 25.21 -1.46
CA GLU A 75 -2.34 26.02 -1.48
C GLU A 75 -2.92 26.11 -2.89
N GLY A 76 -4.21 25.80 -3.04
CA GLY A 76 -4.90 25.80 -4.32
C GLY A 76 -4.54 24.63 -5.26
N MET A 77 -3.77 23.64 -4.80
CA MET A 77 -3.31 22.51 -5.62
C MET A 77 -3.98 21.20 -5.20
N GLU A 78 -5.29 21.24 -4.99
CA GLU A 78 -6.14 20.07 -4.78
C GLU A 78 -7.38 20.19 -5.66
N TRP A 79 -7.68 19.15 -6.44
CA TRP A 79 -8.79 19.11 -7.40
C TRP A 79 -9.49 17.76 -7.40
N LYS A 80 -10.75 17.74 -7.78
CA LYS A 80 -11.32 16.56 -8.43
C LYS A 80 -10.75 16.45 -9.83
N TYR A 81 -10.54 15.22 -10.32
CA TYR A 81 -9.88 15.01 -11.62
C TYR A 81 -10.46 15.85 -12.78
N PRO A 82 -11.81 15.98 -12.95
CA PRO A 82 -12.36 16.79 -14.02
C PRO A 82 -11.98 18.27 -13.95
N GLU A 83 -11.62 18.77 -12.76
CA GLU A 83 -11.25 20.16 -12.50
C GLU A 83 -9.72 20.35 -12.51
N MET A 84 -8.96 19.25 -12.63
CA MET A 84 -7.50 19.30 -12.68
C MET A 84 -7.06 20.09 -13.92
N PRO A 85 -6.11 21.07 -13.78
CA PRO A 85 -5.60 21.83 -14.91
C PRO A 85 -5.04 20.93 -16.00
N THR A 86 -5.50 21.12 -17.24
CA THR A 86 -4.95 20.44 -18.43
C THR A 86 -3.70 21.14 -18.97
N GLU A 87 -3.55 22.41 -18.62
CA GLU A 87 -2.41 23.25 -18.97
C GLU A 87 -1.27 23.07 -17.97
N GLN A 88 -0.13 23.66 -18.26
CA GLN A 88 1.03 23.65 -17.38
C GLN A 88 0.78 24.52 -16.14
N ILE A 89 1.14 24.02 -14.98
CA ILE A 89 1.06 24.71 -13.70
C ILE A 89 2.45 25.28 -13.37
N GLU A 90 2.51 26.57 -13.04
CA GLU A 90 3.74 27.22 -12.56
C GLU A 90 3.97 26.87 -11.09
N LEU A 91 5.18 26.40 -10.78
CA LEU A 91 5.64 26.11 -9.42
C LEU A 91 7.01 26.71 -9.19
N THR A 92 7.32 27.07 -7.93
CA THR A 92 8.68 27.45 -7.53
C THR A 92 9.62 26.25 -7.64
N ASN A 93 10.91 26.51 -7.81
CA ASN A 93 11.90 25.44 -7.80
C ASN A 93 11.84 24.61 -6.50
N GLY A 94 12.06 23.31 -6.61
CA GLY A 94 12.03 22.40 -5.48
C GLY A 94 11.47 21.03 -5.78
N ALA A 95 11.44 20.19 -4.74
CA ALA A 95 10.89 18.84 -4.80
C ALA A 95 9.41 18.85 -4.42
N TYR A 96 8.62 18.13 -5.21
CA TYR A 96 7.18 17.99 -5.08
C TYR A 96 6.76 16.53 -5.20
N GLU A 97 5.55 16.23 -4.77
CA GLU A 97 4.87 14.96 -4.98
C GLU A 97 3.51 15.22 -5.63
N LEU A 98 3.25 14.55 -6.74
CA LEU A 98 1.90 14.37 -7.29
C LEU A 98 1.28 13.18 -6.57
N LYS A 99 0.14 13.38 -5.94
CA LYS A 99 -0.67 12.34 -5.31
C LYS A 99 -2.05 12.34 -5.92
N ALA A 100 -2.55 11.15 -6.24
CA ALA A 100 -3.94 10.97 -6.64
C ALA A 100 -4.53 9.78 -5.93
N PHE A 101 -5.81 9.85 -5.53
CA PHE A 101 -6.46 8.81 -4.76
C PHE A 101 -7.98 8.82 -4.90
N TYR A 102 -8.57 7.64 -4.64
CA TYR A 102 -10.01 7.45 -4.52
C TYR A 102 -10.34 6.40 -3.45
N GLY A 103 -11.48 6.55 -2.77
CA GLY A 103 -11.90 5.71 -1.67
C GLY A 103 -11.41 6.20 -0.31
N LYS A 104 -11.56 5.37 0.72
CA LYS A 104 -11.14 5.67 2.10
C LYS A 104 -9.92 4.84 2.47
N ASP A 105 -8.91 5.47 3.03
CA ASP A 105 -7.71 4.79 3.55
C ASP A 105 -8.02 4.14 4.90
N GLU A 106 -8.65 2.96 4.86
CA GLU A 106 -8.98 2.12 6.01
C GLU A 106 -8.10 0.87 6.04
N ALA A 107 -7.84 0.33 7.24
CA ALA A 107 -7.03 -0.88 7.40
C ALA A 107 -7.70 -2.11 6.77
N ALA A 108 -9.04 -2.17 6.81
CA ALA A 108 -9.86 -3.14 6.09
C ALA A 108 -11.27 -2.60 5.87
N SER A 109 -11.90 -2.98 4.76
CA SER A 109 -13.28 -2.60 4.42
C SER A 109 -13.95 -3.69 3.59
N ARG A 110 -15.28 -3.81 3.72
CA ARG A 110 -16.14 -4.63 2.84
C ARG A 110 -16.86 -3.80 1.79
N GLN A 111 -16.91 -2.48 1.98
CA GLN A 111 -17.73 -1.58 1.16
C GLN A 111 -16.93 -0.86 0.09
N SER A 112 -15.64 -0.67 0.33
CA SER A 112 -14.80 0.12 -0.55
C SER A 112 -13.34 -0.35 -0.48
N MET A 113 -12.60 -0.09 -1.54
CA MET A 113 -11.15 -0.18 -1.52
C MET A 113 -10.53 1.22 -1.54
N TYR A 114 -9.28 1.35 -1.14
CA TYR A 114 -8.50 2.57 -1.30
C TYR A 114 -7.52 2.39 -2.45
N VAL A 115 -7.56 3.34 -3.37
CA VAL A 115 -6.70 3.38 -4.55
C VAL A 115 -5.86 4.64 -4.48
N GLU A 116 -4.55 4.50 -4.61
CA GLU A 116 -3.61 5.63 -4.50
C GLU A 116 -2.48 5.50 -5.52
N GLY A 117 -2.00 6.64 -5.97
CA GLY A 117 -0.76 6.77 -6.72
C GLY A 117 0.03 7.98 -6.24
N LYS A 118 1.36 7.84 -6.20
CA LYS A 118 2.30 8.90 -5.83
C LYS A 118 3.45 8.97 -6.82
N LYS A 119 3.86 10.18 -7.15
CA LYS A 119 5.02 10.44 -8.01
C LYS A 119 5.77 11.66 -7.56
N THR A 120 7.02 11.49 -7.13
CA THR A 120 7.91 12.62 -6.87
C THR A 120 8.44 13.22 -8.16
N PHE A 121 8.58 14.54 -8.19
CA PHE A 121 9.17 15.28 -9.30
C PHE A 121 9.88 16.54 -8.77
N ASN A 122 10.83 17.07 -9.56
CA ASN A 122 11.58 18.26 -9.21
C ASN A 122 11.33 19.35 -10.25
N ILE A 123 11.19 20.58 -9.81
CA ILE A 123 11.16 21.79 -10.64
C ILE A 123 12.51 22.49 -10.52
N ASN A 124 13.18 22.71 -11.65
CA ASN A 124 14.48 23.37 -11.77
C ASN A 124 14.46 24.36 -12.94
N SER A 125 13.50 25.29 -12.93
CA SER A 125 13.31 26.32 -13.97
C SER A 125 13.05 25.74 -15.38
N ASP A 126 12.53 24.53 -15.46
CA ASP A 126 12.26 23.77 -16.68
C ASP A 126 10.78 23.39 -16.82
N LYS A 127 10.47 22.59 -17.84
CA LYS A 127 9.16 21.98 -18.03
C LYS A 127 9.23 20.51 -17.74
N VAL A 128 8.40 20.05 -16.80
CA VAL A 128 8.33 18.67 -16.35
C VAL A 128 6.95 18.09 -16.65
N THR A 129 6.87 16.80 -16.92
CA THR A 129 5.61 16.03 -16.89
C THR A 129 5.65 15.11 -15.68
N ALA A 130 4.65 15.26 -14.81
CA ALA A 130 4.43 14.34 -13.68
C ALA A 130 3.24 13.44 -14.02
N GLU A 131 3.52 12.17 -14.23
CA GLU A 131 2.52 11.14 -14.51
C GLU A 131 2.45 10.17 -13.36
N VAL A 132 1.23 9.87 -12.88
CA VAL A 132 0.99 8.93 -11.79
C VAL A 132 -0.02 7.89 -12.22
N THR A 133 0.22 6.63 -11.82
CA THR A 133 -0.72 5.52 -11.98
C THR A 133 -1.23 5.10 -10.61
N CYS A 134 -2.54 5.23 -10.41
CA CYS A 134 -3.21 4.82 -9.18
C CYS A 134 -3.48 3.32 -9.20
N LYS A 135 -3.22 2.67 -8.07
CA LYS A 135 -3.44 1.23 -7.86
C LYS A 135 -4.05 1.01 -6.47
N PRO A 136 -4.86 -0.04 -6.28
CA PRO A 136 -5.27 -0.45 -4.95
C PRO A 136 -4.07 -0.68 -4.03
N VAL A 137 -4.14 -0.18 -2.81
CA VAL A 137 -3.16 -0.43 -1.75
C VAL A 137 -3.60 -1.59 -0.86
N CYS A 138 -4.62 -2.33 -1.28
CA CYS A 138 -5.21 -3.46 -0.58
C CYS A 138 -5.15 -4.73 -1.41
N GLY A 139 -5.08 -5.86 -0.73
CA GLY A 139 -5.42 -7.16 -1.26
C GLY A 139 -6.89 -7.47 -0.97
N LYS A 140 -7.48 -8.38 -1.74
CA LYS A 140 -8.86 -8.82 -1.64
C LYS A 140 -8.90 -10.24 -1.07
N VAL A 141 -9.79 -10.48 -0.11
CA VAL A 141 -9.99 -11.81 0.46
C VAL A 141 -11.44 -12.22 0.32
N THR A 142 -11.67 -13.44 -0.12
CA THR A 142 -12.97 -14.10 -0.16
C THR A 142 -12.86 -15.46 0.51
N VAL A 143 -13.82 -15.80 1.38
CA VAL A 143 -13.91 -17.14 1.95
C VAL A 143 -15.14 -17.83 1.38
N LYS A 144 -15.00 -19.08 1.02
CA LYS A 144 -16.08 -19.97 0.58
C LYS A 144 -16.14 -21.16 1.52
N PHE A 145 -17.19 -21.20 2.32
CA PHE A 145 -17.50 -22.37 3.13
C PHE A 145 -18.34 -23.34 2.30
N ASP A 146 -17.91 -24.60 2.23
CA ASP A 146 -18.70 -25.65 1.59
C ASP A 146 -20.05 -25.84 2.32
N SER A 147 -21.11 -26.12 1.59
CA SER A 147 -22.45 -26.29 2.15
C SER A 147 -22.53 -27.39 3.22
N LYS A 148 -21.70 -28.43 3.11
CA LYS A 148 -21.60 -29.52 4.09
C LYS A 148 -21.00 -29.10 5.43
N MET A 149 -20.39 -27.90 5.53
CA MET A 149 -19.95 -27.37 6.81
C MET A 149 -21.10 -27.34 7.83
N ALA A 150 -22.31 -26.99 7.38
CA ALA A 150 -23.50 -26.96 8.21
C ALA A 150 -23.94 -28.33 8.73
N ASP A 151 -23.49 -29.44 8.15
CA ASP A 151 -23.82 -30.79 8.64
C ASP A 151 -23.04 -31.12 9.93
N TYR A 152 -21.84 -30.55 10.06
CA TYR A 152 -20.90 -30.88 11.15
C TYR A 152 -20.75 -29.78 12.18
N PHE A 153 -20.92 -28.52 11.78
CA PHE A 153 -20.69 -27.36 12.65
C PHE A 153 -21.95 -26.52 12.81
N ASN A 154 -22.19 -26.02 14.03
CA ASN A 154 -23.25 -25.06 14.32
C ASN A 154 -22.83 -23.64 13.89
N ASP A 155 -21.55 -23.31 14.11
CA ASP A 155 -21.00 -22.01 13.72
C ASP A 155 -19.55 -22.13 13.28
N TYR A 156 -19.14 -21.25 12.35
CA TYR A 156 -17.79 -21.22 11.83
C TYR A 156 -17.45 -19.83 11.28
N SER A 157 -16.21 -19.43 11.48
CA SER A 157 -15.68 -18.16 11.00
C SER A 157 -14.15 -18.22 10.86
N ILE A 158 -13.61 -17.27 10.09
CA ILE A 158 -12.18 -17.02 9.99
C ILE A 158 -11.95 -15.57 10.39
N THR A 159 -11.00 -15.37 11.30
CA THR A 159 -10.57 -14.04 11.73
C THR A 159 -9.22 -13.74 11.11
N PHE A 160 -9.15 -12.65 10.34
CA PHE A 160 -7.94 -12.19 9.67
C PHE A 160 -7.29 -11.03 10.41
N GLN A 161 -5.96 -10.96 10.31
CA GLN A 161 -5.15 -9.89 10.86
C GLN A 161 -4.01 -9.54 9.89
N THR A 162 -3.78 -8.24 9.70
CA THR A 162 -2.70 -7.66 8.89
C THR A 162 -1.90 -6.68 9.73
N LYS A 163 -0.74 -6.24 9.26
CA LYS A 163 0.02 -5.17 9.92
C LYS A 163 -0.80 -3.88 10.05
N ALA A 164 -1.56 -3.55 9.01
CA ALA A 164 -2.37 -2.33 8.99
C ALA A 164 -3.52 -2.36 10.00
N LEU A 165 -4.05 -3.55 10.35
CA LEU A 165 -5.07 -3.71 11.38
C LEU A 165 -4.49 -3.51 12.79
N GLY A 166 -3.18 -3.72 13.01
CA GLY A 166 -2.57 -3.63 14.34
C GLY A 166 -3.22 -4.62 15.32
N ASP A 167 -3.79 -4.11 16.40
CA ASP A 167 -4.51 -4.93 17.41
C ASP A 167 -5.97 -5.25 17.01
N MET A 168 -6.47 -4.63 15.95
CA MET A 168 -7.81 -4.95 15.40
C MET A 168 -7.74 -6.21 14.55
N ASN A 169 -8.91 -6.78 14.29
CA ASN A 169 -9.08 -7.90 13.38
C ASN A 169 -10.39 -7.76 12.61
N ILE A 170 -10.52 -8.50 11.54
CA ILE A 170 -11.75 -8.58 10.75
C ILE A 170 -12.11 -10.05 10.55
N SER A 171 -13.38 -10.38 10.79
CA SER A 171 -13.85 -11.76 10.69
C SER A 171 -14.70 -11.97 9.45
N TRP A 172 -14.55 -13.16 8.86
CA TRP A 172 -15.47 -13.70 7.86
C TRP A 172 -16.29 -14.80 8.51
N THR A 173 -17.59 -14.58 8.63
CA THR A 173 -18.55 -15.53 9.20
C THR A 173 -19.20 -16.37 8.12
N LYS A 174 -19.93 -17.42 8.53
CA LYS A 174 -20.72 -18.25 7.60
C LYS A 174 -21.80 -17.51 6.80
N ASN A 175 -22.17 -16.31 7.24
CA ASN A 175 -23.21 -15.50 6.60
C ASN A 175 -22.65 -14.40 5.68
N ASP A 176 -21.32 -14.22 5.67
CA ASP A 176 -20.71 -13.19 4.85
C ASP A 176 -20.57 -13.65 3.40
N THR A 177 -20.88 -12.77 2.46
CA THR A 177 -20.79 -12.99 1.02
C THR A 177 -19.87 -11.98 0.32
N GLU A 178 -19.72 -10.80 0.92
CA GLU A 178 -18.95 -9.71 0.33
C GLU A 178 -17.47 -9.82 0.66
N PRO A 179 -16.58 -9.58 -0.30
CA PRO A 179 -15.14 -9.64 -0.08
C PRO A 179 -14.68 -8.65 0.97
N ILE A 180 -13.51 -8.91 1.55
CA ILE A 180 -12.79 -7.98 2.40
C ILE A 180 -11.62 -7.42 1.60
N TYR A 181 -11.53 -6.10 1.51
CA TYR A 181 -10.36 -5.39 1.03
C TYR A 181 -9.49 -5.03 2.24
N MET A 182 -8.30 -5.58 2.32
CA MET A 182 -7.37 -5.36 3.44
C MET A 182 -6.13 -4.64 2.96
N LYS A 183 -5.78 -3.54 3.62
CA LYS A 183 -4.52 -2.82 3.38
C LYS A 183 -3.36 -3.74 3.75
N VAL A 184 -2.46 -3.96 2.81
CA VAL A 184 -1.29 -4.84 2.95
C VAL A 184 -0.08 -4.27 2.25
N GLU A 185 1.09 -4.67 2.70
CA GLU A 185 2.35 -4.47 2.00
C GLU A 185 2.54 -5.54 0.90
N ASP A 186 3.52 -5.35 0.03
CA ASP A 186 3.86 -6.40 -0.96
C ASP A 186 4.35 -7.66 -0.24
N LYS A 187 3.77 -8.82 -0.60
CA LYS A 187 4.05 -10.14 -0.01
C LYS A 187 3.88 -10.18 1.51
N GLU A 188 2.90 -9.46 2.02
CA GLU A 188 2.61 -9.52 3.44
C GLU A 188 2.03 -10.88 3.84
N MET A 189 2.59 -11.47 4.90
CA MET A 189 2.06 -12.69 5.52
C MET A 189 0.93 -12.30 6.46
N ILE A 190 -0.32 -12.43 6.00
CA ILE A 190 -1.51 -12.18 6.82
C ILE A 190 -1.82 -13.38 7.69
N SER A 191 -2.32 -13.15 8.90
CA SER A 191 -2.72 -14.21 9.83
C SER A 191 -4.20 -14.52 9.69
N ALA A 192 -4.55 -15.81 9.73
CA ALA A 192 -5.93 -16.30 9.71
C ALA A 192 -6.15 -17.31 10.84
N THR A 193 -7.12 -17.04 11.71
CA THR A 193 -7.54 -17.92 12.80
C THR A 193 -8.92 -18.50 12.50
N TYR A 194 -9.02 -19.83 12.47
CA TYR A 194 -10.25 -20.55 12.22
C TYR A 194 -10.96 -20.85 13.53
N ASN A 195 -12.22 -20.46 13.63
CA ASN A 195 -13.08 -20.72 14.78
C ASN A 195 -14.23 -21.63 14.33
N LEU A 196 -14.36 -22.78 14.97
CA LEU A 196 -15.39 -23.77 14.67
C LEU A 196 -16.15 -24.11 15.94
N ILE A 197 -17.46 -24.23 15.85
CA ILE A 197 -18.34 -24.72 16.93
C ILE A 197 -19.06 -25.93 16.40
N ASP A 198 -18.81 -27.10 17.00
CA ASP A 198 -19.46 -28.34 16.59
C ASP A 198 -20.96 -28.41 16.95
N LYS A 199 -21.63 -29.51 16.60
CA LYS A 199 -23.06 -29.71 16.90
C LYS A 199 -23.36 -29.84 18.39
N GLN A 200 -22.37 -30.15 19.21
CA GLN A 200 -22.47 -30.25 20.67
C GLN A 200 -22.15 -28.92 21.37
N GLY A 201 -21.80 -27.87 20.62
CA GLY A 201 -21.43 -26.57 21.15
C GLY A 201 -19.98 -26.49 21.63
N LYS A 202 -19.15 -27.49 21.35
CA LYS A 202 -17.73 -27.48 21.64
C LYS A 202 -16.99 -26.59 20.66
N GLN A 203 -16.15 -25.69 21.16
CA GLN A 203 -15.42 -24.74 20.35
C GLN A 203 -14.01 -25.22 20.05
N ALA A 204 -13.60 -25.13 18.79
CA ALA A 204 -12.21 -25.23 18.39
C ALA A 204 -11.69 -23.90 17.86
N LYS A 205 -10.50 -23.62 18.30
CA LYS A 205 -9.67 -22.59 17.74
C LYS A 205 -8.50 -23.26 17.05
N ILE A 206 -8.56 -23.36 15.75
CA ILE A 206 -7.46 -23.88 14.96
C ILE A 206 -6.44 -22.74 14.84
N GLY A 207 -5.21 -22.99 15.30
CA GLY A 207 -4.18 -21.97 15.41
C GLY A 207 -3.94 -21.14 14.15
N ASN A 208 -3.16 -20.10 14.27
CA ASN A 208 -2.89 -19.17 13.20
C ASN A 208 -2.30 -19.86 11.96
N LYS A 209 -2.97 -19.72 10.85
CA LYS A 209 -2.43 -19.97 9.52
C LYS A 209 -2.00 -18.64 8.92
N THR A 210 -1.02 -18.69 8.05
CA THR A 210 -0.53 -17.48 7.36
C THR A 210 -0.66 -17.64 5.87
N TYR A 211 -1.06 -16.57 5.19
CA TYR A 211 -1.18 -16.51 3.75
C TYR A 211 -0.45 -15.29 3.23
N GLU A 212 0.26 -15.43 2.11
CA GLU A 212 0.85 -14.29 1.44
C GLU A 212 -0.25 -13.50 0.72
N LEU A 213 -0.31 -12.19 0.96
CA LEU A 213 -1.21 -11.28 0.26
C LEU A 213 -0.46 -10.01 -0.15
N SER A 214 -0.66 -9.58 -1.37
CA SER A 214 -0.12 -8.35 -1.93
C SER A 214 -1.23 -7.43 -2.41
N PRO A 215 -0.97 -6.13 -2.57
CA PRO A 215 -1.88 -5.23 -3.28
C PRO A 215 -2.25 -5.80 -4.65
N LEU A 216 -3.50 -5.61 -5.08
CA LEU A 216 -4.06 -6.14 -6.34
C LEU A 216 -4.21 -7.67 -6.41
N LYS A 217 -3.82 -8.40 -5.37
CA LYS A 217 -4.00 -9.86 -5.33
C LYS A 217 -5.30 -10.23 -4.66
N HIS A 218 -5.91 -11.32 -5.13
CA HIS A 218 -7.12 -11.89 -4.56
C HIS A 218 -6.80 -13.24 -3.92
N LEU A 219 -6.98 -13.36 -2.63
CA LEU A 219 -6.90 -14.60 -1.87
C LEU A 219 -8.30 -15.21 -1.76
N ILE A 220 -8.48 -16.41 -2.29
CA ILE A 220 -9.72 -17.19 -2.14
C ILE A 220 -9.42 -18.39 -1.24
N VAL A 221 -10.12 -18.45 -0.11
CA VAL A 221 -9.99 -19.52 0.88
C VAL A 221 -11.21 -20.40 0.82
N ASN A 222 -11.08 -21.63 0.29
CA ASN A 222 -12.14 -22.63 0.28
C ASN A 222 -12.01 -23.50 1.53
N VAL A 223 -13.08 -23.62 2.31
CA VAL A 223 -13.10 -24.40 3.55
C VAL A 223 -14.13 -25.51 3.40
N VAL A 224 -13.65 -26.76 3.43
CA VAL A 224 -14.49 -27.96 3.29
C VAL A 224 -14.37 -28.83 4.53
N PRO A 225 -15.45 -29.51 4.98
CA PRO A 225 -15.33 -30.47 6.07
C PRO A 225 -14.55 -31.68 5.58
N ALA A 226 -13.61 -32.14 6.40
CA ALA A 226 -12.85 -33.36 6.16
C ALA A 226 -13.16 -34.39 7.23
N VAL A 227 -13.34 -35.64 6.84
CA VAL A 227 -13.55 -36.76 7.75
C VAL A 227 -12.42 -37.76 7.52
N SER A 228 -11.58 -37.96 8.53
CA SER A 228 -10.50 -38.94 8.50
C SER A 228 -10.52 -39.79 9.76
N ASN A 229 -10.50 -41.12 9.62
CA ASN A 229 -10.50 -42.07 10.74
C ASN A 229 -11.64 -41.85 11.76
N GLY A 230 -12.83 -41.44 11.31
CA GLY A 230 -13.96 -41.11 12.19
C GLY A 230 -13.85 -39.75 12.88
N GLN A 231 -12.85 -38.97 12.56
CA GLN A 231 -12.63 -37.61 13.08
C GLN A 231 -13.11 -36.59 12.06
N ILE A 232 -13.80 -35.55 12.53
CA ILE A 232 -14.31 -34.47 11.71
C ILE A 232 -13.30 -33.33 11.76
N GLY A 233 -12.88 -32.87 10.56
CA GLY A 233 -11.95 -31.78 10.38
C GLY A 233 -12.39 -30.81 9.31
N ILE A 234 -11.51 -29.93 8.95
CA ILE A 234 -11.63 -29.12 7.74
C ILE A 234 -10.39 -29.30 6.87
N SER A 235 -10.59 -29.31 5.55
CA SER A 235 -9.56 -29.10 4.54
C SER A 235 -9.68 -27.69 4.03
N ILE A 236 -8.55 -27.05 3.77
CA ILE A 236 -8.49 -25.69 3.25
C ILE A 236 -7.77 -25.76 1.91
N GLU A 237 -8.50 -25.37 0.87
CA GLU A 237 -7.95 -25.22 -0.46
C GLU A 237 -7.84 -23.73 -0.76
N VAL A 238 -6.66 -23.27 -1.16
CA VAL A 238 -6.43 -21.91 -1.66
C VAL A 238 -6.36 -21.99 -3.18
N ASP A 239 -7.13 -21.15 -3.86
CA ASP A 239 -7.19 -21.15 -5.32
C ASP A 239 -5.83 -20.76 -5.93
N GLU A 240 -5.24 -21.68 -6.72
CA GLU A 240 -3.90 -21.57 -7.33
C GLU A 240 -3.70 -20.36 -8.24
N SER A 241 -4.78 -19.81 -8.78
CA SER A 241 -4.69 -18.58 -9.59
C SER A 241 -4.23 -17.37 -8.76
N THR A 242 -4.15 -17.52 -7.44
CA THR A 242 -3.94 -16.40 -6.50
C THR A 242 -2.77 -16.56 -5.53
N ASN A 243 -2.23 -17.71 -5.30
CA ASN A 243 -1.06 -18.13 -4.49
C ASN A 243 -1.40 -19.36 -3.64
N ASP A 244 -1.01 -20.54 -4.14
CA ASP A 244 -1.31 -21.80 -3.47
C ASP A 244 -0.52 -22.09 -2.23
N HIS A 245 -1.25 -22.47 -1.20
CA HIS A 245 -0.77 -23.44 -0.22
C HIS A 245 -1.94 -24.29 0.26
N GLU A 246 -1.99 -25.55 -0.18
CA GLU A 246 -2.83 -26.58 0.42
C GLU A 246 -2.38 -26.79 1.88
N VAL A 247 -3.27 -26.59 2.83
CA VAL A 247 -2.97 -26.80 4.23
C VAL A 247 -3.98 -27.75 4.83
N ASP A 248 -3.59 -29.01 4.95
CA ASP A 248 -4.32 -30.00 5.73
C ASP A 248 -4.28 -29.62 7.23
N ILE A 249 -5.45 -29.36 7.79
CA ILE A 249 -5.60 -29.15 9.23
C ILE A 249 -6.14 -30.43 9.84
N THR A 250 -5.28 -31.14 10.55
CA THR A 250 -5.69 -32.27 11.39
C THR A 250 -6.28 -31.73 12.69
N ILE A 251 -7.53 -32.09 13.00
CA ILE A 251 -8.14 -31.78 14.29
C ILE A 251 -7.54 -32.69 15.36
N PRO A 252 -7.23 -32.16 16.55
CA PRO A 252 -6.74 -32.98 17.66
C PRO A 252 -7.72 -34.08 18.05
N SER A 253 -7.19 -35.26 18.42
CA SER A 253 -7.96 -36.47 18.73
C SER A 253 -8.87 -36.38 19.97
N ASP A 254 -8.74 -35.34 20.77
CA ASP A 254 -9.56 -35.04 21.95
C ASP A 254 -10.86 -34.27 21.64
N TRP A 255 -11.19 -34.14 20.33
CA TRP A 255 -12.35 -33.42 19.80
C TRP A 255 -13.50 -34.33 19.41
N ILE A 256 -13.40 -35.62 19.69
CA ILE A 256 -14.40 -36.66 19.34
C ILE A 256 -15.07 -37.17 20.59
#